data_24e3109a31d6ac1d7284a013a1f34e1d
#
_entry.id   24e3109a31d6ac1d7284a013a1f34e1d
#
_cell.length_a   1.000
_cell.length_b   1.000
_cell.length_c   1.000
_cell.angle_alpha   90.00
_cell.angle_beta   90.00
_cell.angle_gamma   90.00
#
_symmetry.space_group_name_H-M   'P 1'
#
loop_
_entity.id
_entity.type
_entity.pdbx_description
1 polymer ?
#
loop_
_entity_poly.entity_id
_entity_poly.type
_entity_poly.pdbx_seq_one_letter_code
_entity_poly.pdbx_strand_id
1 'polypeptide(L)'
;TAYRRQRQMCIRDSGTIGVLNDVTISQAATVYELAEIDPRASARRIFSGAMRVGRDHISSMLYTLVLAYTGSVLPLLLLIQQSSRGMWEVLNGEVIAVEMLRSMVGAITLALSFPLTNAIATWLAVPHQPRESNVVEQSAPVNNPGRHRR
;
A
#
# COMPACT_ATOMS: atom_id res chain seq x y z
N THR A 1 -17.76 -22.04 23.60
CA THR A 1 -16.43 -21.33 23.62
C THR A 1 -15.69 -21.48 22.28
N ALA A 2 -15.66 -22.65 21.64
CA ALA A 2 -14.99 -22.86 20.33
C ALA A 2 -15.61 -22.02 19.22
N TYR A 3 -16.93 -21.96 19.10
CA TYR A 3 -17.66 -21.19 18.09
C TYR A 3 -17.39 -19.67 18.20
N ARG A 4 -17.26 -19.14 19.41
CA ARG A 4 -16.93 -17.73 19.65
C ARG A 4 -15.49 -17.39 19.20
N ARG A 5 -14.53 -18.28 19.44
CA ARG A 5 -13.14 -18.14 18.96
C ARG A 5 -13.06 -18.18 17.44
N GLN A 6 -13.77 -19.11 16.81
CA GLN A 6 -13.79 -19.24 15.35
C GLN A 6 -14.38 -18.00 14.67
N ARG A 7 -15.46 -17.43 15.21
CA ARG A 7 -16.08 -16.22 14.72
C ARG A 7 -15.17 -14.99 14.87
N GLN A 8 -14.42 -14.89 15.96
CA GLN A 8 -13.44 -13.82 16.15
C GLN A 8 -12.24 -13.96 15.22
N MET A 9 -11.78 -15.16 14.92
CA MET A 9 -10.75 -15.40 13.91
C MET A 9 -11.21 -14.94 12.52
N CYS A 10 -12.39 -15.37 12.07
CA CYS A 10 -12.91 -14.96 10.76
C CYS A 10 -13.05 -13.45 10.59
N ILE A 11 -13.50 -12.71 11.61
CA ILE A 11 -13.65 -11.26 11.54
C ILE A 11 -12.28 -10.57 11.48
N ARG A 12 -11.31 -11.06 12.24
CA ARG A 12 -9.94 -10.52 12.27
C ARG A 12 -9.21 -10.78 10.94
N ASP A 13 -9.34 -11.99 10.40
CA ASP A 13 -8.74 -12.38 9.12
C ASP A 13 -9.33 -11.55 7.98
N SER A 14 -10.63 -11.33 7.96
CA SER A 14 -11.30 -10.47 6.98
C SER A 14 -10.81 -9.03 7.04
N GLY A 15 -10.58 -8.46 8.23
CA GLY A 15 -10.03 -7.12 8.39
C GLY A 15 -8.60 -6.99 7.86
N THR A 16 -7.76 -7.98 8.14
CA THR A 16 -6.37 -8.00 7.66
C THR A 16 -6.30 -8.12 6.13
N ILE A 17 -7.11 -9.02 5.55
CA ILE A 17 -7.22 -9.19 4.10
C ILE A 17 -7.71 -7.89 3.44
N GLY A 18 -8.69 -7.19 4.06
CA GLY A 18 -9.19 -5.92 3.56
C GLY A 18 -8.11 -4.86 3.44
N VAL A 19 -7.30 -4.66 4.49
CA VAL A 19 -6.20 -3.69 4.47
C VAL A 19 -5.12 -4.09 3.45
N LEU A 20 -4.78 -5.37 3.37
CA LEU A 20 -3.79 -5.87 2.43
C LEU A 20 -4.26 -5.66 0.98
N ASN A 21 -5.52 -5.96 0.70
CA ASN A 21 -6.13 -5.76 -0.60
C ASN A 21 -6.13 -4.29 -1.02
N ASP A 22 -6.48 -3.38 -0.11
CA ASP A 22 -6.52 -1.95 -0.36
C ASP A 22 -5.13 -1.40 -0.72
N VAL A 23 -4.11 -1.73 0.07
CA VAL A 23 -2.72 -1.37 -0.21
C VAL A 23 -2.23 -1.96 -1.54
N THR A 24 -2.55 -3.23 -1.81
CA THR A 24 -2.08 -3.93 -3.01
C THR A 24 -2.70 -3.35 -4.27
N ILE A 25 -4.02 -3.10 -4.27
CA ILE A 25 -4.72 -2.54 -5.44
C ILE A 25 -4.27 -1.12 -5.70
N SER A 26 -4.24 -0.26 -4.68
CA SER A 26 -3.82 1.14 -4.84
C SER A 26 -2.39 1.23 -5.37
N GLN A 27 -1.52 0.36 -4.91
CA GLN A 27 -0.12 0.36 -5.30
C GLN A 27 0.08 -0.18 -6.71
N ALA A 28 -0.62 -1.25 -7.08
CA ALA A 28 -0.61 -1.77 -8.44
C ALA A 28 -1.14 -0.72 -9.43
N ALA A 29 -2.26 -0.08 -9.13
CA ALA A 29 -2.82 0.99 -9.96
C ALA A 29 -1.82 2.13 -10.17
N THR A 30 -1.12 2.58 -9.12
CA THR A 30 -0.09 3.62 -9.22
C THR A 30 1.06 3.21 -10.14
N VAL A 31 1.49 1.95 -10.10
CA VAL A 31 2.55 1.44 -11.00
C VAL A 31 2.10 1.45 -12.45
N TYR A 32 0.87 0.98 -12.73
CA TYR A 32 0.33 0.96 -14.09
C TYR A 32 0.15 2.37 -14.64
N GLU A 33 -0.36 3.30 -13.84
CA GLU A 33 -0.52 4.70 -14.24
C GLU A 33 0.84 5.37 -14.54
N LEU A 34 1.86 5.14 -13.72
CA LEU A 34 3.20 5.64 -13.97
C LEU A 34 3.82 5.04 -15.25
N ALA A 35 3.55 3.78 -15.54
CA ALA A 35 4.00 3.11 -16.75
C ALA A 35 3.31 3.66 -18.01
N GLU A 36 2.04 4.04 -17.90
CA GLU A 36 1.26 4.63 -18.99
C GLU A 36 1.68 6.08 -19.30
N ILE A 37 1.98 6.87 -18.26
CA ILE A 37 2.43 8.27 -18.42
C ILE A 37 3.80 8.35 -19.09
N ASP A 38 4.74 7.48 -18.77
CA ASP A 38 6.08 7.46 -19.37
C ASP A 38 6.43 6.06 -19.92
N PRO A 39 5.95 5.73 -21.13
CA PRO A 39 6.19 4.42 -21.76
C PRO A 39 7.67 4.08 -22.03
N ARG A 40 8.55 5.08 -21.95
CA ARG A 40 10.00 4.91 -22.15
C ARG A 40 10.77 4.84 -20.82
N ALA A 41 10.09 4.97 -19.70
CA ALA A 41 10.74 4.89 -18.41
C ALA A 41 11.31 3.48 -18.15
N SER A 42 12.48 3.44 -17.56
CA SER A 42 13.04 2.17 -17.11
C SER A 42 12.22 1.61 -15.92
N ALA A 43 12.14 0.28 -15.82
CA ALA A 43 11.47 -0.41 -14.71
C ALA A 43 11.91 0.14 -13.34
N ARG A 44 13.19 0.46 -13.20
CA ARG A 44 13.74 1.04 -11.96
C ARG A 44 13.17 2.42 -11.66
N ARG A 45 12.92 3.24 -12.69
CA ARG A 45 12.33 4.58 -12.53
C ARG A 45 10.87 4.49 -12.12
N ILE A 46 10.09 3.60 -12.76
CA ILE A 46 8.70 3.33 -12.42
C ILE A 46 8.61 2.82 -10.99
N PHE A 47 9.40 1.81 -10.62
CA PHE A 47 9.44 1.27 -9.28
C PHE A 47 9.76 2.33 -8.22
N SER A 48 10.78 3.16 -8.43
CA SER A 48 11.15 4.19 -7.46
C SER A 48 10.10 5.30 -7.35
N GLY A 49 9.43 5.63 -8.45
CA GLY A 49 8.30 6.57 -8.47
C GLY A 49 7.12 6.04 -7.66
N ALA A 50 6.70 4.82 -7.93
CA ALA A 50 5.63 4.14 -7.22
C ALA A 50 5.93 3.99 -5.71
N MET A 51 7.19 3.68 -5.36
CA MET A 51 7.62 3.61 -3.96
C MET A 51 7.52 4.96 -3.25
N ARG A 52 7.76 6.07 -3.94
CA ARG A 52 7.63 7.41 -3.35
C ARG A 52 6.18 7.77 -3.09
N VAL A 53 5.32 7.64 -4.11
CA VAL A 53 3.88 7.91 -3.99
C VAL A 53 3.25 7.03 -2.92
N GLY A 54 3.58 5.74 -2.92
CA GLY A 54 3.03 4.80 -1.95
C GLY A 54 3.47 5.07 -0.52
N ARG A 55 4.68 5.56 -0.30
CA ARG A 55 5.12 5.95 1.05
C ARG A 55 4.26 7.07 1.62
N ASP A 56 3.95 8.08 0.81
CA ASP A 56 3.10 9.20 1.22
C ASP A 56 1.68 8.71 1.52
N HIS A 57 1.15 7.82 0.69
CA HIS A 57 -0.16 7.20 0.89
C HIS A 57 -0.23 6.37 2.17
N ILE A 58 0.74 5.49 2.41
CA ILE A 58 0.83 4.68 3.63
C ILE A 58 0.97 5.56 4.88
N SER A 59 1.77 6.61 4.81
CA SER A 59 1.91 7.54 5.94
C SER A 59 0.58 8.18 6.32
N SER A 60 -0.23 8.59 5.34
CA SER A 60 -1.57 9.14 5.58
C SER A 60 -2.51 8.11 6.20
N MET A 61 -2.52 6.88 5.68
CA MET A 61 -3.33 5.78 6.23
C MET A 61 -2.92 5.41 7.66
N LEU A 62 -1.63 5.47 7.97
CA LEU A 62 -1.11 5.15 9.30
C LEU A 62 -1.69 6.07 10.36
N TYR A 63 -1.79 7.37 10.11
CA TYR A 63 -2.37 8.32 11.06
C TYR A 63 -3.85 8.01 11.34
N THR A 64 -4.63 7.68 10.34
CA THR A 64 -6.04 7.31 10.52
C THR A 64 -6.20 6.00 11.27
N LEU A 65 -5.35 5.01 11.00
CA LEU A 65 -5.34 3.74 11.73
C LEU A 65 -4.96 3.92 13.19
N VAL A 66 -3.93 4.71 13.49
CA VAL A 66 -3.53 5.00 14.89
C VAL A 66 -4.66 5.68 15.64
N LEU A 67 -5.33 6.65 15.03
CA LEU A 67 -6.45 7.35 15.66
C LEU A 67 -7.63 6.40 15.92
N ALA A 68 -8.01 5.59 14.96
CA ALA A 68 -9.09 4.60 15.09
C ALA A 68 -8.75 3.54 16.14
N TYR A 69 -7.52 3.05 16.16
CA TYR A 69 -7.05 2.07 17.14
C TYR A 69 -7.05 2.66 18.56
N THR A 70 -6.55 3.87 18.71
CA THR A 70 -6.55 4.58 20.00
C THR A 70 -7.98 4.74 20.54
N GLY A 71 -8.94 5.13 19.69
CA GLY A 71 -10.34 5.22 20.07
C GLY A 71 -10.94 3.88 20.52
N SER A 72 -10.58 2.79 19.87
CA SER A 72 -11.09 1.44 20.20
C SER A 72 -10.49 0.88 21.50
N VAL A 73 -9.26 1.26 21.83
CA VAL A 73 -8.54 0.79 23.04
C VAL A 73 -8.84 1.66 24.26
N LEU A 74 -9.35 2.87 24.07
CA LEU A 74 -9.64 3.83 25.14
C LEU A 74 -10.49 3.23 26.29
N PRO A 75 -11.61 2.52 26.06
CA PRO A 75 -12.38 1.88 27.12
C PRO A 75 -11.58 0.86 27.94
N LEU A 76 -10.69 0.11 27.27
CA LEU A 76 -9.82 -0.85 27.93
C LEU A 76 -8.80 -0.15 28.83
N LEU A 77 -8.22 0.95 28.38
CA LEU A 77 -7.29 1.76 29.18
C LEU A 77 -7.95 2.32 30.41
N LEU A 78 -9.20 2.79 30.31
CA LEU A 78 -9.97 3.29 31.44
C LEU A 78 -10.26 2.17 32.46
N LEU A 79 -10.57 0.97 32.01
CA LEU A 79 -10.77 -0.20 32.92
C LEU A 79 -9.48 -0.59 33.63
N ILE A 80 -8.34 -0.54 32.93
CA ILE A 80 -7.02 -0.82 33.51
C ILE A 80 -6.69 0.25 34.58
N GLN A 81 -6.98 1.52 34.31
CA GLN A 81 -6.72 2.62 35.22
C GLN A 81 -7.57 2.49 36.53
N GLN A 82 -8.77 1.93 36.45
CA GLN A 82 -9.62 1.66 37.60
C GLN A 82 -9.19 0.40 38.37
N SER A 83 -8.40 -0.47 37.78
CA SER A 83 -7.91 -1.66 38.46
C SER A 83 -6.73 -1.27 39.37
N SER A 84 -6.71 -1.82 40.61
CA SER A 84 -5.63 -1.60 41.57
C SER A 84 -4.32 -2.30 41.19
N ARG A 85 -4.20 -2.85 39.98
CA ARG A 85 -3.01 -3.55 39.49
C ARG A 85 -1.97 -2.55 38.98
N GLY A 86 -0.72 -2.81 39.31
CA GLY A 86 0.37 -1.99 38.82
C GLY A 86 0.49 -2.07 37.29
N MET A 87 0.83 -0.94 36.65
CA MET A 87 1.01 -0.87 35.20
C MET A 87 2.00 -1.94 34.69
N TRP A 88 3.02 -2.25 35.48
CA TRP A 88 4.02 -3.27 35.14
C TRP A 88 3.45 -4.69 35.11
N GLU A 89 2.53 -5.00 36.00
CA GLU A 89 1.83 -6.29 36.04
C GLU A 89 0.89 -6.45 34.84
N VAL A 90 0.23 -5.38 34.45
CA VAL A 90 -0.65 -5.37 33.27
C VAL A 90 0.16 -5.55 31.99
N LEU A 91 1.30 -4.84 31.83
CA LEU A 91 2.15 -4.93 30.65
C LEU A 91 2.81 -6.31 30.51
N ASN A 92 3.12 -6.99 31.61
CA ASN A 92 3.65 -8.34 31.60
C ASN A 92 2.56 -9.41 31.49
N GLY A 93 1.29 -9.01 31.41
CA GLY A 93 0.18 -9.94 31.21
C GLY A 93 0.27 -10.65 29.87
N GLU A 94 0.01 -11.95 29.87
CA GLU A 94 0.02 -12.82 28.68
C GLU A 94 -0.79 -12.23 27.51
N VAL A 95 -1.94 -11.61 27.81
CA VAL A 95 -2.84 -11.00 26.81
C VAL A 95 -2.13 -9.88 26.06
N ILE A 96 -1.42 -9.00 26.76
CA ILE A 96 -0.71 -7.87 26.15
C ILE A 96 0.51 -8.34 25.38
N ALA A 97 1.28 -9.28 25.92
CA ALA A 97 2.44 -9.85 25.25
C ALA A 97 2.06 -10.51 23.91
N VAL A 98 0.97 -11.28 23.87
CA VAL A 98 0.46 -11.90 22.64
C VAL A 98 -0.01 -10.84 21.63
N GLU A 99 -0.68 -9.77 22.08
CA GLU A 99 -1.15 -8.71 21.19
C GLU A 99 0.03 -7.88 20.61
N MET A 100 1.06 -7.63 21.40
CA MET A 100 2.29 -6.98 20.92
C MET A 100 2.98 -7.83 19.86
N LEU A 101 3.16 -9.13 20.11
CA LEU A 101 3.78 -10.04 19.13
C LEU A 101 2.97 -10.09 17.82
N ARG A 102 1.66 -10.18 17.91
CA ARG A 102 0.75 -10.17 16.75
C ARG A 102 0.87 -8.87 15.95
N SER A 103 0.89 -7.73 16.64
CA SER A 103 1.04 -6.42 15.99
C SER A 103 2.38 -6.28 15.28
N MET A 104 3.46 -6.79 15.87
CA MET A 104 4.79 -6.79 15.22
C MET A 104 4.79 -7.65 13.95
N VAL A 105 4.23 -8.86 14.01
CA VAL A 105 4.14 -9.75 12.83
C VAL A 105 3.29 -9.09 11.73
N GLY A 106 2.16 -8.50 12.09
CA GLY A 106 1.31 -7.77 11.14
C GLY A 106 2.01 -6.59 10.47
N ALA A 107 2.74 -5.80 11.26
CA ALA A 107 3.50 -4.65 10.75
C ALA A 107 4.62 -5.09 9.78
N ILE A 108 5.35 -6.14 10.10
CA ILE A 108 6.38 -6.69 9.22
C ILE A 108 5.77 -7.20 7.91
N THR A 109 4.65 -7.91 8.00
CA THR A 109 3.93 -8.43 6.82
C THR A 109 3.49 -7.30 5.89
N LEU A 110 2.91 -6.23 6.43
CA LEU A 110 2.51 -5.06 5.64
C LEU A 110 3.72 -4.35 5.03
N ALA A 111 4.79 -4.18 5.80
CA ALA A 111 6.01 -3.52 5.33
C ALA A 111 6.67 -4.28 4.17
N LEU A 112 6.62 -5.62 4.18
CA LEU A 112 7.15 -6.46 3.10
C LEU A 112 6.20 -6.55 1.90
N SER A 113 4.89 -6.56 2.13
CA SER A 113 3.88 -6.61 1.07
C SER A 113 4.01 -5.43 0.10
N PHE A 114 4.32 -4.27 0.62
CA PHE A 114 4.41 -3.04 -0.16
C PHE A 114 5.49 -3.06 -1.26
N PRO A 115 6.78 -3.29 -0.96
CA PRO A 115 7.81 -3.38 -2.00
C PRO A 115 7.61 -4.60 -2.92
N LEU A 116 7.06 -5.71 -2.39
CA LEU A 116 6.78 -6.90 -3.18
C LEU A 116 5.70 -6.62 -4.24
N THR A 117 4.61 -5.97 -3.88
CA THR A 117 3.55 -5.57 -4.80
C THR A 117 4.09 -4.65 -5.90
N ASN A 118 4.88 -3.63 -5.52
CA ASN A 118 5.51 -2.74 -6.49
C ASN A 118 6.46 -3.46 -7.45
N ALA A 119 7.24 -4.42 -6.95
CA ALA A 119 8.16 -5.19 -7.78
C ALA A 119 7.40 -6.05 -8.81
N ILE A 120 6.37 -6.77 -8.37
CA ILE A 120 5.54 -7.61 -9.23
C ILE A 120 4.77 -6.76 -10.24
N ALA A 121 4.14 -5.68 -9.82
CA ALA A 121 3.40 -4.79 -10.71
C ALA A 121 4.32 -4.13 -11.76
N THR A 122 5.50 -3.69 -11.37
CA THR A 122 6.48 -3.13 -12.31
C THR A 122 6.96 -4.18 -13.32
N TRP A 123 7.20 -5.41 -12.85
CA TRP A 123 7.61 -6.50 -13.73
C TRP A 123 6.53 -6.87 -14.74
N LEU A 124 5.26 -6.79 -14.36
CA LEU A 124 4.12 -7.05 -15.24
C LEU A 124 3.82 -5.86 -16.19
N ALA A 125 4.01 -4.63 -15.72
CA ALA A 125 3.68 -3.42 -16.49
C ALA A 125 4.69 -3.15 -17.62
N VAL A 126 5.98 -3.36 -17.39
CA VAL A 126 7.05 -3.04 -18.35
C VAL A 126 6.98 -3.84 -19.65
N PRO A 127 6.66 -5.16 -19.67
CA PRO A 127 6.55 -5.93 -20.92
C PRO A 127 5.31 -5.60 -21.77
N HIS A 128 4.30 -4.97 -21.17
CA HIS A 128 3.00 -4.71 -21.84
C HIS A 128 2.90 -3.32 -22.47
N GLN A 129 3.98 -2.55 -22.49
CA GLN A 129 3.96 -1.26 -23.17
C GLN A 129 4.03 -1.51 -24.71
N PRO A 130 2.95 -1.18 -25.45
CA PRO A 130 3.02 -1.21 -26.91
C PRO A 130 4.10 -0.21 -27.35
N ARG A 131 5.05 -0.69 -28.11
CA ARG A 131 6.12 0.12 -28.69
C ARG A 131 5.49 0.97 -29.80
N GLU A 132 4.70 1.97 -29.43
CA GLU A 132 4.18 3.00 -30.33
C GLU A 132 5.29 3.96 -30.72
N SER A 133 6.30 3.45 -31.43
CA SER A 133 7.40 4.27 -31.92
C SER A 133 7.24 4.74 -33.36
N ASN A 134 6.07 4.53 -34.02
CA ASN A 134 5.96 4.78 -35.46
C ASN A 134 4.88 5.78 -35.89
N VAL A 135 4.12 6.40 -34.99
CA VAL A 135 3.03 7.31 -35.40
C VAL A 135 3.45 8.80 -35.47
N VAL A 136 4.48 9.18 -34.72
CA VAL A 136 4.92 10.60 -34.69
C VAL A 136 5.82 10.98 -35.84
N GLU A 137 6.45 10.03 -36.54
CA GLU A 137 7.36 10.32 -37.66
C GLU A 137 6.65 10.53 -39.01
N GLN A 138 5.35 10.19 -39.12
CA GLN A 138 4.57 10.40 -40.34
C GLN A 138 3.83 11.75 -40.42
N SER A 139 3.85 12.55 -39.35
CA SER A 139 3.27 13.91 -39.33
C SER A 139 4.31 15.02 -39.43
N ALA A 140 5.51 14.74 -39.95
CA ALA A 140 6.40 15.81 -40.36
C ALA A 140 5.72 16.61 -41.49
N PRO A 141 5.55 17.94 -41.36
CA PRO A 141 4.95 18.72 -42.44
C PRO A 141 5.79 18.58 -43.65
N VAL A 142 5.20 18.09 -44.75
CA VAL A 142 5.79 18.11 -46.08
C VAL A 142 6.15 19.57 -46.40
N ASN A 143 7.43 19.88 -46.23
CA ASN A 143 7.99 21.16 -46.61
C ASN A 143 7.85 21.27 -48.15
N ASN A 144 6.79 21.97 -48.58
CA ASN A 144 6.55 22.26 -50.00
C ASN A 144 7.33 23.53 -50.38
N PRO A 145 8.49 23.47 -51.06
CA PRO A 145 9.32 24.62 -51.38
C PRO A 145 8.81 25.43 -52.60
N GLY A 146 7.52 25.35 -52.97
CA GLY A 146 6.97 25.83 -54.21
C GLY A 146 6.05 27.04 -54.16
N ARG A 147 6.09 27.95 -53.13
CA ARG A 147 5.23 29.14 -53.13
C ARG A 147 5.95 30.48 -52.87
N HIS A 148 6.98 30.73 -53.63
CA HIS A 148 7.46 32.11 -53.86
C HIS A 148 7.70 32.33 -55.33
N ARG A 149 6.65 32.64 -56.10
CA ARG A 149 6.67 33.43 -57.35
C ARG A 149 5.24 33.89 -57.67
N ARG A 150 4.85 35.04 -57.18
CA ARG A 150 4.32 36.19 -57.94
C ARG A 150 3.91 37.28 -56.99
#